data_0c96c0e8ba47b1f22714d8a3e1c9f57b
#
_entry.id   0c96c0e8ba47b1f22714d8a3e1c9f57b
#
_cell.length_a   1.000
_cell.length_b   1.000
_cell.length_c   1.000
_cell.angle_alpha   90.00
_cell.angle_beta   90.00
_cell.angle_gamma   90.00
#
_symmetry.space_group_name_H-M   'P 1'
#
loop_
_entity.id
_entity.type
_entity.pdbx_description
1 polymer ?
#
loop_
_entity_poly.entity_id
_entity_poly.type
_entity_poly.pdbx_seq_one_letter_code
_entity_poly.pdbx_strand_id
1 'polypeptide(L)'
;CLVVASDSAIKGGTTSPMGLKKTLRAQEIAAKNKLPVVSLVESGGANLAYQSELFVEGGKVFCNMARLSAAGIPQFTVVHGSSTAGGAYIPGLSDYVVLVREKAKVFLAGPPLVKAAIGEDATDEELGGAEMHATVSGLAEYLASDDGHALQTVRELLAKLPWERPQVSANFLPPRYDIDELCGIVPVDTRHPYDVREVIARIVDDSDFLEFKAGYGSDTLCGHAAIEGRSVGIVANGGPIQPEGSTKAAQFIQLCCQAGIPIIYLQNTTGYMVGKEAEQKGAIKHGAKMIQAVANASVPQLTVILGGGYGAGNYGMCGRSFDPRFIFAWPNAQVAVMGGAQAAKVMEIITRAKFARMGMDLEEEALAYMSGELRNKLDAEAAALFGTARIWDDGLIDPRDTRRVLAF
;
A
#
# COMPACT_ATOMS: atom_id res chain seq x y z
N CYS A 1 11.37 3.26 12.08
CA CYS A 1 10.55 4.46 11.89
C CYS A 1 10.02 4.53 10.46
N LEU A 2 8.98 5.32 10.26
CA LEU A 2 8.43 5.67 8.97
C LEU A 2 8.89 7.07 8.60
N VAL A 3 9.44 7.26 7.40
CA VAL A 3 9.90 8.57 6.92
C VAL A 3 8.98 9.06 5.82
N VAL A 4 8.48 10.28 5.95
CA VAL A 4 7.66 10.98 4.94
C VAL A 4 8.41 12.25 4.54
N ALA A 5 8.69 12.41 3.25
CA ALA A 5 9.38 13.59 2.73
C ALA A 5 8.54 14.27 1.66
N SER A 6 8.55 15.60 1.67
CA SER A 6 8.01 16.43 0.59
C SER A 6 9.17 17.08 -0.19
N ASP A 7 8.92 17.35 -1.48
CA ASP A 7 9.89 17.94 -2.39
C ASP A 7 9.29 19.22 -2.98
N SER A 8 9.89 20.36 -2.63
CA SER A 8 9.45 21.67 -3.10
C SER A 8 9.72 21.92 -4.58
N ALA A 9 10.62 21.15 -5.22
CA ALA A 9 10.82 21.19 -6.66
C ALA A 9 9.57 20.74 -7.44
N ILE A 10 8.69 19.95 -6.78
CA ILE A 10 7.44 19.49 -7.36
C ILE A 10 6.30 20.41 -6.89
N LYS A 11 5.87 21.32 -7.77
CA LYS A 11 4.73 22.24 -7.51
C LYS A 11 4.85 23.01 -6.18
N GLY A 12 6.07 23.39 -5.80
CA GLY A 12 6.32 24.13 -4.55
C GLY A 12 6.02 23.32 -3.28
N GLY A 13 6.09 22.00 -3.33
CA GLY A 13 5.75 21.14 -2.19
C GLY A 13 4.27 21.15 -1.81
N THR A 14 3.39 21.64 -2.70
CA THR A 14 1.94 21.66 -2.41
C THR A 14 1.34 20.25 -2.41
N THR A 15 0.44 20.02 -1.47
CA THR A 15 -0.27 18.73 -1.34
C THR A 15 -1.21 18.51 -2.52
N SER A 16 -1.07 17.37 -3.18
CA SER A 16 -1.97 16.87 -4.23
C SER A 16 -2.91 15.79 -3.69
N PRO A 17 -4.03 15.45 -4.37
CA PRO A 17 -4.93 14.37 -3.93
C PRO A 17 -4.22 13.03 -3.72
N MET A 18 -3.29 12.67 -4.61
CA MET A 18 -2.52 11.42 -4.47
C MET A 18 -1.49 11.51 -3.34
N GLY A 19 -0.83 12.66 -3.17
CA GLY A 19 0.07 12.90 -2.05
C GLY A 19 -0.66 12.78 -0.71
N LEU A 20 -1.88 13.29 -0.64
CA LEU A 20 -2.74 13.18 0.54
C LEU A 20 -3.09 11.72 0.86
N LYS A 21 -3.53 10.94 -0.13
CA LYS A 21 -3.78 9.50 0.04
C LYS A 21 -2.55 8.74 0.54
N LYS A 22 -1.37 9.08 0.00
CA LYS A 22 -0.10 8.49 0.45
C LYS A 22 0.20 8.84 1.91
N THR A 23 0.00 10.08 2.32
CA THR A 23 0.20 10.51 3.71
C THR A 23 -0.75 9.79 4.66
N LEU A 24 -2.04 9.68 4.32
CA LEU A 24 -3.02 8.97 5.14
C LEU A 24 -2.65 7.48 5.27
N ARG A 25 -2.19 6.84 4.19
CA ARG A 25 -1.70 5.46 4.26
C ARG A 25 -0.44 5.33 5.12
N ALA A 26 0.49 6.25 5.02
CA ALA A 26 1.68 6.27 5.87
C ALA A 26 1.31 6.37 7.37
N GLN A 27 0.35 7.23 7.71
CA GLN A 27 -0.16 7.35 9.09
C GLN A 27 -0.85 6.05 9.57
N GLU A 28 -1.60 5.38 8.70
CA GLU A 28 -2.20 4.08 9.02
C GLU A 28 -1.13 3.00 9.28
N ILE A 29 -0.10 2.93 8.44
CA ILE A 29 1.05 2.03 8.65
C ILE A 29 1.73 2.33 9.98
N ALA A 30 2.00 3.61 10.28
CA ALA A 30 2.61 4.01 11.54
C ALA A 30 1.76 3.58 12.74
N ALA A 31 0.44 3.78 12.69
CA ALA A 31 -0.49 3.39 13.75
C ALA A 31 -0.50 1.88 13.98
N LYS A 32 -0.69 1.10 12.91
CA LYS A 32 -0.80 -0.37 12.99
C LYS A 32 0.49 -1.07 13.45
N ASN A 33 1.65 -0.47 13.13
CA ASN A 33 2.95 -1.04 13.42
C ASN A 33 3.69 -0.32 14.56
N LYS A 34 3.06 0.68 15.22
CA LYS A 34 3.64 1.51 16.28
C LYS A 34 5.00 2.11 15.87
N LEU A 35 5.11 2.59 14.64
CA LEU A 35 6.35 3.14 14.10
C LEU A 35 6.44 4.64 14.37
N PRO A 36 7.52 5.14 14.98
CA PRO A 36 7.82 6.57 15.02
C PRO A 36 7.77 7.17 13.60
N VAL A 37 7.23 8.37 13.47
CA VAL A 37 7.11 9.07 12.18
C VAL A 37 8.12 10.21 12.12
N VAL A 38 8.87 10.27 11.03
CA VAL A 38 9.78 11.37 10.73
C VAL A 38 9.30 12.07 9.47
N SER A 39 8.92 13.33 9.59
CA SER A 39 8.47 14.17 8.47
C SER A 39 9.60 15.12 8.06
N LEU A 40 10.06 15.03 6.82
CA LEU A 40 10.99 15.98 6.20
C LEU A 40 10.15 16.95 5.36
N VAL A 41 10.03 18.19 5.82
CA VAL A 41 8.98 19.10 5.35
C VAL A 41 9.53 20.27 4.56
N GLU A 42 9.04 20.37 3.35
CA GLU A 42 8.98 21.56 2.52
C GLU A 42 7.58 21.65 1.93
N SER A 43 6.75 22.59 2.36
CA SER A 43 5.32 22.58 2.00
C SER A 43 4.80 23.98 1.66
N GLY A 44 4.26 24.12 0.46
CA GLY A 44 3.46 25.29 0.06
C GLY A 44 1.99 25.20 0.48
N GLY A 45 1.62 24.27 1.37
CA GLY A 45 0.24 24.05 1.79
C GLY A 45 -0.59 23.23 0.80
N ALA A 46 -1.90 23.40 0.78
CA ALA A 46 -2.80 22.70 -0.12
C ALA A 46 -2.73 23.27 -1.54
N ASN A 47 -2.74 22.39 -2.54
CA ASN A 47 -2.90 22.84 -3.92
C ASN A 47 -4.36 23.24 -4.18
N LEU A 48 -4.61 24.54 -4.28
CA LEU A 48 -5.96 25.11 -4.39
C LEU A 48 -6.75 24.63 -5.61
N ALA A 49 -6.06 24.18 -6.67
CA ALA A 49 -6.74 23.61 -7.84
C ALA A 49 -7.52 22.31 -7.49
N TYR A 50 -7.22 21.68 -6.37
CA TYR A 50 -7.86 20.45 -5.88
C TYR A 50 -8.58 20.66 -4.55
N GLN A 51 -9.00 21.87 -4.23
CA GLN A 51 -9.61 22.23 -2.94
C GLN A 51 -10.75 21.28 -2.53
N SER A 52 -11.62 20.94 -3.45
CA SER A 52 -12.78 20.05 -3.20
C SER A 52 -12.38 18.63 -2.80
N GLU A 53 -11.21 18.17 -3.24
CA GLU A 53 -10.69 16.83 -2.96
C GLU A 53 -9.77 16.80 -1.73
N LEU A 54 -9.23 17.96 -1.33
CA LEU A 54 -8.22 18.04 -0.29
C LEU A 54 -8.77 18.45 1.06
N PHE A 55 -9.84 19.27 1.12
CA PHE A 55 -10.21 19.98 2.34
C PHE A 55 -10.54 19.04 3.51
N VAL A 56 -11.45 18.10 3.31
CA VAL A 56 -11.89 17.18 4.37
C VAL A 56 -10.80 16.17 4.72
N GLU A 57 -10.22 15.55 3.71
CA GLU A 57 -9.18 14.53 3.90
C GLU A 57 -7.88 15.13 4.46
N GLY A 58 -7.57 16.39 4.12
CA GLY A 58 -6.45 17.13 4.70
C GLY A 58 -6.61 17.34 6.22
N GLY A 59 -7.83 17.67 6.66
CA GLY A 59 -8.16 17.74 8.09
C GLY A 59 -7.97 16.39 8.80
N LYS A 60 -8.19 15.28 8.10
CA LYS A 60 -7.96 13.93 8.62
C LYS A 60 -6.49 13.68 8.95
N VAL A 61 -5.54 14.22 8.15
CA VAL A 61 -4.11 14.11 8.44
C VAL A 61 -3.79 14.71 9.78
N PHE A 62 -4.27 15.91 10.08
CA PHE A 62 -4.02 16.59 11.37
C PHE A 62 -4.67 15.85 12.55
N CYS A 63 -5.90 15.39 12.37
CA CYS A 63 -6.58 14.55 13.35
C CYS A 63 -5.77 13.28 13.66
N ASN A 64 -5.24 12.62 12.63
CA ASN A 64 -4.43 11.43 12.81
C ASN A 64 -3.09 11.74 13.51
N MET A 65 -2.44 12.86 13.19
CA MET A 65 -1.21 13.27 13.88
C MET A 65 -1.45 13.38 15.40
N ALA A 66 -2.50 14.10 15.80
CA ALA A 66 -2.85 14.22 17.22
C ALA A 66 -3.14 12.86 17.88
N ARG A 67 -3.82 11.95 17.16
CA ARG A 67 -4.13 10.61 17.65
C ARG A 67 -2.90 9.71 17.75
N LEU A 68 -1.97 9.80 16.81
CA LEU A 68 -0.70 9.06 16.84
C LEU A 68 0.12 9.48 18.06
N SER A 69 0.27 10.78 18.30
CA SER A 69 0.94 11.30 19.49
C SER A 69 0.27 10.81 20.77
N ALA A 70 -1.05 10.92 20.87
CA ALA A 70 -1.81 10.42 22.03
C ALA A 70 -1.68 8.89 22.24
N ALA A 71 -1.44 8.13 21.17
CA ALA A 71 -1.19 6.69 21.23
C ALA A 71 0.25 6.32 21.59
N GLY A 72 1.11 7.30 21.89
CA GLY A 72 2.52 7.09 22.23
C GLY A 72 3.41 6.79 21.03
N ILE A 73 2.98 7.14 19.82
CA ILE A 73 3.76 7.00 18.59
C ILE A 73 4.41 8.36 18.31
N PRO A 74 5.72 8.52 18.59
CA PRO A 74 6.36 9.82 18.51
C PRO A 74 6.50 10.30 17.07
N GLN A 75 6.30 11.61 16.87
CA GLN A 75 6.37 12.29 15.59
C GLN A 75 7.46 13.36 15.63
N PHE A 76 8.35 13.28 14.67
CA PHE A 76 9.46 14.21 14.48
C PHE A 76 9.25 14.98 13.19
N THR A 77 9.44 16.27 13.20
CA THR A 77 9.45 17.08 11.99
C THR A 77 10.77 17.81 11.83
N VAL A 78 11.40 17.63 10.68
CA VAL A 78 12.49 18.48 10.19
C VAL A 78 11.92 19.42 9.15
N VAL A 79 11.99 20.71 9.40
CA VAL A 79 11.68 21.71 8.38
C VAL A 79 13.00 22.22 7.79
N HIS A 80 13.21 21.97 6.51
CA HIS A 80 14.44 22.31 5.80
C HIS A 80 14.24 23.26 4.61
N GLY A 81 13.06 23.84 4.53
CA GLY A 81 12.62 24.86 3.58
C GLY A 81 11.39 25.59 4.09
N SER A 82 10.55 26.07 3.21
CA SER A 82 9.30 26.74 3.59
C SER A 82 8.22 25.74 3.98
N SER A 83 7.50 26.01 5.06
CA SER A 83 6.32 25.26 5.50
C SER A 83 5.20 26.24 5.82
N THR A 84 4.29 26.42 4.85
CA THR A 84 3.35 27.55 4.86
C THR A 84 1.90 27.11 4.91
N ALA A 85 1.03 28.01 5.36
CA ALA A 85 -0.41 27.80 5.47
C ALA A 85 -0.76 26.53 6.27
N GLY A 86 -1.53 25.60 5.69
CA GLY A 86 -1.83 24.32 6.31
C GLY A 86 -0.58 23.48 6.62
N GLY A 87 0.49 23.62 5.83
CA GLY A 87 1.76 22.94 6.05
C GLY A 87 2.42 23.34 7.40
N ALA A 88 2.22 24.54 7.87
CA ALA A 88 2.77 25.03 9.14
C ALA A 88 2.24 24.23 10.36
N TYR A 89 1.09 23.58 10.23
CA TYR A 89 0.56 22.73 11.30
C TYR A 89 1.26 21.37 11.41
N ILE A 90 2.02 20.94 10.41
CA ILE A 90 2.80 19.69 10.50
C ILE A 90 3.83 19.79 11.63
N PRO A 91 4.76 20.78 11.64
CA PRO A 91 5.63 20.98 12.80
C PRO A 91 4.83 21.31 14.06
N GLY A 92 3.77 22.11 13.98
CA GLY A 92 2.98 22.50 15.15
C GLY A 92 2.26 21.33 15.87
N LEU A 93 1.99 20.23 15.19
CA LEU A 93 1.35 19.03 15.75
C LEU A 93 2.35 17.90 16.02
N SER A 94 3.62 18.09 15.73
CA SER A 94 4.68 17.11 15.99
C SER A 94 5.15 17.18 17.44
N ASP A 95 5.67 16.06 17.95
CA ASP A 95 6.18 15.96 19.31
C ASP A 95 7.60 16.58 19.44
N TYR A 96 8.36 16.57 18.35
CA TYR A 96 9.70 17.14 18.27
C TYR A 96 9.92 17.84 16.92
N VAL A 97 10.37 19.08 16.97
CA VAL A 97 10.61 19.90 15.78
C VAL A 97 12.06 20.35 15.70
N VAL A 98 12.67 20.08 14.57
CA VAL A 98 14.02 20.53 14.22
C VAL A 98 13.90 21.50 13.04
N LEU A 99 14.36 22.72 13.21
CA LEU A 99 14.40 23.71 12.13
C LEU A 99 15.84 23.91 11.64
N VAL A 100 16.01 23.90 10.30
CA VAL A 100 17.30 24.21 9.67
C VAL A 100 17.46 25.73 9.57
N ARG A 101 18.54 26.25 10.18
CA ARG A 101 18.87 27.69 10.16
C ARG A 101 18.87 28.26 8.76
N GLU A 102 18.44 29.51 8.62
CA GLU A 102 18.40 30.27 7.37
C GLU A 102 17.49 29.69 6.26
N LYS A 103 17.19 28.37 6.29
CA LYS A 103 16.33 27.69 5.33
C LYS A 103 14.90 27.57 5.78
N ALA A 104 14.68 27.12 7.02
CA ALA A 104 13.34 26.85 7.51
C ALA A 104 12.53 28.13 7.71
N LYS A 105 11.35 28.18 7.13
CA LYS A 105 10.35 29.23 7.29
C LYS A 105 9.01 28.60 7.61
N VAL A 106 8.47 28.87 8.78
CA VAL A 106 7.18 28.32 9.20
C VAL A 106 6.21 29.45 9.56
N PHE A 107 5.17 29.64 8.76
CA PHE A 107 4.16 30.66 9.03
C PHE A 107 2.81 30.30 8.39
N LEU A 108 1.73 30.82 8.95
CA LEU A 108 0.38 30.61 8.40
C LEU A 108 0.18 31.45 7.12
N ALA A 109 0.78 32.64 7.09
CA ALA A 109 0.72 33.56 5.95
C ALA A 109 2.08 34.20 5.73
N GLY A 110 2.61 34.13 4.53
CA GLY A 110 3.87 34.80 4.17
C GLY A 110 3.72 36.33 4.03
N PRO A 111 4.83 37.07 3.91
CA PRO A 111 4.83 38.52 3.90
C PRO A 111 3.84 39.16 2.91
N PRO A 112 3.71 38.72 1.65
CA PRO A 112 2.74 39.30 0.72
C PRO A 112 1.29 39.17 1.18
N LEU A 113 0.95 38.05 1.81
CA LEU A 113 -0.41 37.80 2.29
C LEU A 113 -0.70 38.58 3.56
N VAL A 114 0.26 38.70 4.48
CA VAL A 114 0.15 39.55 5.69
C VAL A 114 -0.05 41.00 5.30
N LYS A 115 0.73 41.49 4.36
CA LYS A 115 0.58 42.88 3.84
C LYS A 115 -0.79 43.12 3.20
N ALA A 116 -1.28 42.16 2.41
CA ALA A 116 -2.60 42.26 1.79
C ALA A 116 -3.75 42.16 2.80
N ALA A 117 -3.60 41.35 3.85
CA ALA A 117 -4.68 41.09 4.80
C ALA A 117 -4.80 42.17 5.89
N ILE A 118 -3.69 42.66 6.41
CA ILE A 118 -3.65 43.58 7.58
C ILE A 118 -2.78 44.83 7.37
N GLY A 119 -2.11 44.97 6.20
CA GLY A 119 -1.27 46.11 5.88
C GLY A 119 0.08 46.12 6.56
N GLU A 120 0.49 45.05 7.23
CA GLU A 120 1.77 44.94 7.94
C GLU A 120 2.90 44.54 6.99
N ASP A 121 4.03 45.26 7.06
CA ASP A 121 5.26 44.90 6.38
C ASP A 121 6.14 44.07 7.34
N ALA A 122 6.44 42.84 6.96
CA ALA A 122 7.29 41.93 7.71
C ALA A 122 8.15 41.10 6.76
N THR A 123 9.30 40.63 7.23
CA THR A 123 10.18 39.73 6.48
C THR A 123 9.84 38.27 6.77
N ASP A 124 10.30 37.35 5.93
CA ASP A 124 10.15 35.90 6.18
C ASP A 124 10.76 35.48 7.53
N GLU A 125 11.91 36.06 7.91
CA GLU A 125 12.58 35.77 9.16
C GLU A 125 11.79 36.27 10.39
N GLU A 126 11.17 37.43 10.29
CA GLU A 126 10.35 37.99 11.38
C GLU A 126 9.05 37.20 11.58
N LEU A 127 8.43 36.72 10.49
CA LEU A 127 7.18 35.95 10.56
C LEU A 127 7.39 34.47 10.93
N GLY A 128 8.47 33.87 10.44
CA GLY A 128 8.58 32.40 10.56
C GLY A 128 9.99 31.86 10.48
N GLY A 129 11.01 32.68 10.75
CA GLY A 129 12.40 32.24 10.76
C GLY A 129 12.71 31.21 11.86
N ALA A 130 13.69 30.36 11.60
CA ALA A 130 14.07 29.29 12.51
C ALA A 130 14.49 29.82 13.89
N GLU A 131 15.27 30.90 13.95
CA GLU A 131 15.72 31.52 15.20
C GLU A 131 14.55 32.08 16.02
N MET A 132 13.62 32.76 15.34
CA MET A 132 12.43 33.30 15.98
C MET A 132 11.59 32.18 16.60
N HIS A 133 11.42 31.09 15.89
CA HIS A 133 10.65 29.93 16.39
C HIS A 133 11.33 29.21 17.54
N ALA A 134 12.66 29.18 17.59
CA ALA A 134 13.38 28.52 18.67
C ALA A 134 13.47 29.40 19.94
N THR A 135 13.45 30.75 19.80
CA THR A 135 13.74 31.66 20.92
C THR A 135 12.54 32.47 21.36
N VAL A 136 11.55 32.68 20.52
CA VAL A 136 10.39 33.55 20.80
C VAL A 136 9.09 32.76 20.81
N SER A 137 8.75 32.04 19.75
CA SER A 137 7.46 31.35 19.68
C SER A 137 7.46 29.97 20.37
N GLY A 138 8.64 29.35 20.54
CA GLY A 138 8.77 28.02 21.12
C GLY A 138 8.27 26.89 20.24
N LEU A 139 8.12 27.09 18.94
CA LEU A 139 7.69 26.04 18.01
C LEU A 139 8.78 24.99 17.80
N ALA A 140 10.05 25.38 17.81
CA ALA A 140 11.17 24.48 17.57
C ALA A 140 11.90 24.13 18.86
N GLU A 141 12.08 22.83 19.10
CA GLU A 141 12.90 22.32 20.19
C GLU A 141 14.39 22.33 19.81
N TYR A 142 14.70 22.21 18.53
CA TYR A 142 16.09 22.10 18.08
C TYR A 142 16.35 22.93 16.82
N LEU A 143 17.55 23.53 16.80
CA LEU A 143 18.09 24.25 15.66
C LEU A 143 19.25 23.46 15.06
N ALA A 144 19.21 23.21 13.78
CA ALA A 144 20.27 22.55 13.04
C ALA A 144 21.00 23.57 12.12
N SER A 145 22.30 23.41 11.95
CA SER A 145 23.10 24.24 11.03
C SER A 145 22.79 23.96 9.57
N ASP A 146 22.43 22.72 9.27
CA ASP A 146 22.17 22.21 7.91
C ASP A 146 21.31 20.95 7.96
N ASP A 147 20.97 20.41 6.78
CA ASP A 147 20.12 19.22 6.65
C ASP A 147 20.76 17.98 7.27
N GLY A 148 22.09 17.83 7.15
CA GLY A 148 22.83 16.71 7.74
C GLY A 148 22.77 16.73 9.25
N HIS A 149 22.98 17.89 9.88
CA HIS A 149 22.85 18.08 11.31
C HIS A 149 21.41 17.82 11.79
N ALA A 150 20.40 18.28 11.05
CA ALA A 150 19.00 18.02 11.38
C ALA A 150 18.67 16.53 11.39
N LEU A 151 19.12 15.76 10.40
CA LEU A 151 18.95 14.31 10.34
C LEU A 151 19.70 13.60 11.48
N GLN A 152 20.90 14.07 11.83
CA GLN A 152 21.66 13.52 12.95
C GLN A 152 20.91 13.77 14.28
N THR A 153 20.39 14.96 14.49
CA THR A 153 19.58 15.30 15.68
C THR A 153 18.36 14.38 15.82
N VAL A 154 17.63 14.13 14.73
CA VAL A 154 16.49 13.20 14.76
C VAL A 154 16.94 11.77 15.07
N ARG A 155 18.06 11.30 14.52
CA ARG A 155 18.61 9.97 14.84
C ARG A 155 18.97 9.85 16.32
N GLU A 156 19.56 10.88 16.90
CA GLU A 156 19.92 10.91 18.33
C GLU A 156 18.66 10.90 19.22
N LEU A 157 17.63 11.66 18.86
CA LEU A 157 16.35 11.66 19.57
C LEU A 157 15.70 10.28 19.50
N LEU A 158 15.59 9.70 18.29
CA LEU A 158 15.06 8.35 18.08
C LEU A 158 15.81 7.30 18.91
N ALA A 159 17.12 7.41 19.03
CA ALA A 159 17.94 6.46 19.78
C ALA A 159 17.71 6.53 21.31
N LYS A 160 17.24 7.68 21.82
CA LYS A 160 16.99 7.92 23.25
C LYS A 160 15.58 7.59 23.70
N LEU A 161 14.63 7.49 22.75
CA LEU A 161 13.25 7.19 23.10
C LEU A 161 13.04 5.68 23.21
N PRO A 162 12.41 5.19 24.28
CA PRO A 162 12.07 3.79 24.41
C PRO A 162 10.87 3.46 23.54
N TRP A 163 11.02 2.58 22.59
CA TRP A 163 9.93 1.89 21.92
C TRP A 163 10.26 0.41 21.78
N GLU A 164 9.24 -0.41 21.85
CA GLU A 164 9.38 -1.85 21.70
C GLU A 164 9.78 -2.18 20.26
N ARG A 165 10.89 -2.91 20.11
CA ARG A 165 11.25 -3.55 18.86
C ARG A 165 10.76 -5.00 18.91
N PRO A 166 10.10 -5.51 17.86
CA PRO A 166 9.81 -6.93 17.76
C PRO A 166 11.09 -7.74 17.91
N GLN A 167 11.13 -8.68 18.85
CA GLN A 167 12.26 -9.59 18.98
C GLN A 167 12.19 -10.59 17.82
N VAL A 168 13.23 -10.65 17.02
CA VAL A 168 13.41 -11.67 15.99
C VAL A 168 14.01 -12.90 16.67
N SER A 169 13.44 -14.09 16.45
CA SER A 169 14.04 -15.34 16.89
C SER A 169 15.41 -15.51 16.22
N ALA A 170 16.44 -15.74 17.01
CA ALA A 170 17.80 -15.89 16.48
C ALA A 170 18.04 -17.27 15.83
N ASN A 171 17.12 -18.22 16.00
CA ASN A 171 17.31 -19.62 15.57
C ASN A 171 16.21 -20.00 14.55
N PHE A 172 16.47 -19.77 13.28
CA PHE A 172 15.69 -20.31 12.18
C PHE A 172 16.63 -20.86 11.09
N LEU A 173 16.16 -21.84 10.34
CA LEU A 173 16.87 -22.38 9.19
C LEU A 173 16.47 -21.59 7.92
N PRO A 174 17.44 -21.25 7.06
CA PRO A 174 17.11 -20.65 5.79
C PRO A 174 16.34 -21.63 4.90
N PRO A 175 15.66 -21.16 3.85
CA PRO A 175 15.09 -22.04 2.83
C PRO A 175 16.17 -22.97 2.26
N ARG A 176 15.79 -24.18 1.88
CA ARG A 176 16.69 -25.17 1.25
C ARG A 176 16.99 -24.84 -0.22
N TYR A 177 16.13 -24.06 -0.85
CA TYR A 177 16.24 -23.64 -2.25
C TYR A 177 16.70 -22.19 -2.34
N ASP A 178 17.42 -21.87 -3.40
CA ASP A 178 17.94 -20.54 -3.63
C ASP A 178 16.80 -19.56 -3.97
N ILE A 179 16.76 -18.45 -3.28
CA ILE A 179 15.76 -17.39 -3.49
C ILE A 179 15.90 -16.72 -4.86
N ASP A 180 17.09 -16.72 -5.45
CA ASP A 180 17.34 -16.14 -6.79
C ASP A 180 16.57 -16.88 -7.89
N GLU A 181 16.21 -18.15 -7.67
CA GLU A 181 15.40 -18.94 -8.61
C GLU A 181 13.97 -18.40 -8.76
N LEU A 182 13.46 -17.58 -7.82
CA LEU A 182 12.13 -16.98 -7.91
C LEU A 182 11.92 -16.21 -9.21
N CYS A 183 12.96 -15.57 -9.72
CA CYS A 183 12.89 -14.83 -10.99
C CYS A 183 12.64 -15.73 -12.21
N GLY A 184 12.91 -17.04 -12.10
CA GLY A 184 12.68 -18.01 -13.15
C GLY A 184 11.43 -18.88 -12.97
N ILE A 185 10.84 -18.89 -11.78
CA ILE A 185 9.68 -19.76 -11.44
C ILE A 185 8.38 -19.13 -11.88
N VAL A 186 8.18 -17.84 -11.58
CA VAL A 186 6.93 -17.16 -11.93
C VAL A 186 7.05 -16.54 -13.32
N PRO A 187 6.24 -17.01 -14.28
CA PRO A 187 6.26 -16.50 -15.64
C PRO A 187 5.86 -15.02 -15.71
N VAL A 188 6.50 -14.26 -16.59
CA VAL A 188 6.09 -12.87 -16.89
C VAL A 188 4.69 -12.87 -17.52
N ASP A 189 4.39 -13.85 -18.34
CA ASP A 189 3.06 -14.05 -18.90
C ASP A 189 2.19 -14.84 -17.92
N THR A 190 1.25 -14.18 -17.28
CA THR A 190 0.34 -14.73 -16.27
C THR A 190 -0.57 -15.86 -16.78
N ARG A 191 -0.60 -16.10 -18.10
CA ARG A 191 -1.34 -17.22 -18.70
C ARG A 191 -0.64 -18.57 -18.57
N HIS A 192 0.65 -18.55 -18.26
CA HIS A 192 1.41 -19.79 -18.05
C HIS A 192 1.27 -20.24 -16.59
N PRO A 193 0.72 -21.43 -16.33
CA PRO A 193 0.60 -21.94 -14.98
C PRO A 193 1.97 -22.35 -14.42
N TYR A 194 2.12 -22.23 -13.10
CA TYR A 194 3.25 -22.75 -12.34
C TYR A 194 2.75 -23.27 -10.99
N ASP A 195 3.55 -24.08 -10.33
CA ASP A 195 3.22 -24.54 -8.98
C ASP A 195 3.68 -23.50 -7.94
N VAL A 196 2.74 -22.88 -7.26
CA VAL A 196 3.04 -21.86 -6.23
C VAL A 196 3.79 -22.43 -5.02
N ARG A 197 3.82 -23.77 -4.84
CA ARG A 197 4.65 -24.44 -3.82
C ARG A 197 6.14 -24.14 -4.03
N GLU A 198 6.55 -23.96 -5.28
CA GLU A 198 7.93 -23.58 -5.63
C GLU A 198 8.30 -22.19 -5.08
N VAL A 199 7.34 -21.25 -5.07
CA VAL A 199 7.54 -19.94 -4.42
C VAL A 199 7.59 -20.12 -2.91
N ILE A 200 6.64 -20.85 -2.32
CA ILE A 200 6.57 -21.09 -0.88
C ILE A 200 7.88 -21.71 -0.38
N ALA A 201 8.39 -22.73 -1.05
CA ALA A 201 9.63 -23.42 -0.66
C ALA A 201 10.88 -22.52 -0.62
N ARG A 202 10.86 -21.36 -1.29
CA ARG A 202 12.00 -20.42 -1.33
C ARG A 202 11.85 -19.25 -0.36
N ILE A 203 10.70 -19.13 0.31
CA ILE A 203 10.46 -18.03 1.25
C ILE A 203 10.28 -18.49 2.69
N VAL A 204 9.94 -19.76 2.93
CA VAL A 204 9.70 -20.29 4.28
C VAL A 204 10.94 -20.97 4.86
N ASP A 205 11.01 -21.00 6.18
CA ASP A 205 12.10 -21.62 6.94
C ASP A 205 12.22 -23.10 6.62
N ASP A 206 13.46 -23.60 6.39
CA ASP A 206 13.76 -24.97 6.02
C ASP A 206 12.93 -25.53 4.84
N SER A 207 12.32 -24.66 4.05
CA SER A 207 11.33 -25.01 3.01
C SER A 207 10.19 -25.88 3.53
N ASP A 208 9.91 -25.80 4.84
CA ASP A 208 8.90 -26.61 5.50
C ASP A 208 7.52 -25.96 5.39
N PHE A 209 6.62 -26.64 4.67
CA PHE A 209 5.24 -26.21 4.46
C PHE A 209 4.27 -27.35 4.73
N LEU A 210 3.55 -27.25 5.84
CA LEU A 210 2.52 -28.22 6.20
C LEU A 210 1.20 -27.84 5.53
N GLU A 211 0.93 -28.44 4.37
CA GLU A 211 -0.25 -28.12 3.58
C GLU A 211 -1.54 -28.66 4.23
N PHE A 212 -2.50 -27.75 4.42
CA PHE A 212 -3.84 -28.05 4.95
C PHE A 212 -4.76 -28.51 3.82
N LYS A 213 -5.38 -29.68 3.97
CA LYS A 213 -6.31 -30.27 2.99
C LYS A 213 -5.74 -30.31 1.57
N ALA A 214 -4.54 -30.84 1.38
CA ALA A 214 -3.86 -30.91 0.09
C ALA A 214 -4.71 -31.59 -1.01
N GLY A 215 -5.50 -32.59 -0.69
CA GLY A 215 -6.38 -33.30 -1.63
C GLY A 215 -7.73 -32.64 -1.92
N TYR A 216 -8.04 -31.46 -1.34
CA TYR A 216 -9.31 -30.77 -1.51
C TYR A 216 -9.10 -29.32 -1.95
N GLY A 217 -9.73 -28.90 -3.07
CA GLY A 217 -9.58 -27.56 -3.64
C GLY A 217 -8.11 -27.24 -3.93
N SER A 218 -7.44 -28.08 -4.70
CA SER A 218 -5.99 -28.06 -4.92
C SER A 218 -5.46 -26.78 -5.57
N ASP A 219 -6.32 -26.01 -6.25
CA ASP A 219 -5.98 -24.73 -6.87
C ASP A 219 -5.77 -23.59 -5.87
N THR A 220 -6.25 -23.77 -4.64
CA THR A 220 -6.03 -22.86 -3.52
C THR A 220 -5.27 -23.61 -2.43
N LEU A 221 -4.02 -23.21 -2.21
CA LEU A 221 -3.16 -23.80 -1.19
C LEU A 221 -3.36 -23.07 0.13
N CYS A 222 -3.45 -23.84 1.20
CA CYS A 222 -3.46 -23.33 2.57
C CYS A 222 -2.50 -24.19 3.40
N GLY A 223 -1.73 -23.59 4.29
CA GLY A 223 -0.85 -24.38 5.15
C GLY A 223 -0.06 -23.54 6.14
N HIS A 224 0.53 -24.22 7.10
CA HIS A 224 1.37 -23.63 8.14
C HIS A 224 2.84 -23.67 7.73
N ALA A 225 3.54 -22.60 8.05
CA ALA A 225 4.98 -22.45 7.82
C ALA A 225 5.58 -21.52 8.88
N ALA A 226 6.87 -21.24 8.74
CA ALA A 226 7.54 -20.19 9.49
C ALA A 226 8.37 -19.30 8.55
N ILE A 227 8.54 -18.03 8.90
CA ILE A 227 9.45 -17.09 8.25
C ILE A 227 10.28 -16.41 9.33
N GLU A 228 11.59 -16.59 9.29
CA GLU A 228 12.54 -16.11 10.30
C GLU A 228 12.08 -16.44 11.73
N GLY A 229 11.68 -17.70 11.93
CA GLY A 229 11.25 -18.24 13.20
C GLY A 229 9.84 -17.81 13.66
N ARG A 230 9.10 -17.06 12.84
CA ARG A 230 7.73 -16.65 13.15
C ARG A 230 6.73 -17.55 12.44
N SER A 231 5.85 -18.18 13.21
CA SER A 231 4.77 -19.02 12.66
C SER A 231 3.82 -18.17 11.81
N VAL A 232 3.49 -18.65 10.63
CA VAL A 232 2.58 -18.00 9.68
C VAL A 232 1.61 -19.02 9.05
N GLY A 233 0.40 -18.56 8.74
CA GLY A 233 -0.47 -19.27 7.81
C GLY A 233 -0.28 -18.71 6.41
N ILE A 234 -0.20 -19.57 5.41
CA ILE A 234 -0.11 -19.18 4.01
C ILE A 234 -1.40 -19.56 3.28
N VAL A 235 -1.97 -18.62 2.54
CA VAL A 235 -3.04 -18.85 1.57
C VAL A 235 -2.50 -18.42 0.20
N ALA A 236 -2.42 -19.36 -0.73
CA ALA A 236 -1.85 -19.12 -2.05
C ALA A 236 -2.75 -19.68 -3.16
N ASN A 237 -2.65 -19.14 -4.34
CA ASN A 237 -3.31 -19.68 -5.52
C ASN A 237 -2.44 -19.54 -6.78
N GLY A 238 -2.63 -20.46 -7.70
CA GLY A 238 -1.98 -20.48 -9.00
C GLY A 238 -2.98 -20.45 -10.17
N GLY A 239 -4.20 -19.96 -9.91
CA GLY A 239 -5.26 -19.94 -10.92
C GLY A 239 -6.59 -19.44 -10.36
N PRO A 240 -7.72 -19.72 -11.02
CA PRO A 240 -9.04 -19.30 -10.58
C PRO A 240 -9.45 -20.02 -9.29
N ILE A 241 -10.10 -19.30 -8.39
CA ILE A 241 -10.54 -19.82 -7.09
C ILE A 241 -11.81 -20.64 -7.27
N GLN A 242 -11.72 -21.95 -7.01
CA GLN A 242 -12.85 -22.87 -7.06
C GLN A 242 -13.72 -22.77 -5.80
N PRO A 243 -15.00 -23.23 -5.82
CA PRO A 243 -15.86 -23.29 -4.64
C PRO A 243 -15.23 -24.06 -3.47
N GLU A 244 -14.58 -25.19 -3.76
CA GLU A 244 -13.86 -26.02 -2.80
C GLU A 244 -12.66 -25.28 -2.18
N GLY A 245 -11.88 -24.57 -3.01
CA GLY A 245 -10.76 -23.74 -2.57
C GLY A 245 -11.22 -22.58 -1.67
N SER A 246 -12.35 -21.96 -2.02
CA SER A 246 -12.97 -20.90 -1.19
C SER A 246 -13.35 -21.41 0.20
N THR A 247 -13.96 -22.60 0.28
CA THR A 247 -14.36 -23.21 1.55
C THR A 247 -13.14 -23.58 2.39
N LYS A 248 -12.11 -24.17 1.76
CA LYS A 248 -10.84 -24.50 2.42
C LYS A 248 -10.16 -23.26 2.99
N ALA A 249 -10.03 -22.22 2.19
CA ALA A 249 -9.39 -20.96 2.61
C ALA A 249 -10.17 -20.29 3.75
N ALA A 250 -11.51 -20.22 3.66
CA ALA A 250 -12.33 -19.64 4.72
C ALA A 250 -12.12 -20.35 6.05
N GLN A 251 -12.10 -21.68 6.06
CA GLN A 251 -11.84 -22.45 7.28
C GLN A 251 -10.43 -22.24 7.79
N PHE A 252 -9.43 -22.24 6.92
CA PHE A 252 -8.03 -22.05 7.30
C PHE A 252 -7.77 -20.68 7.92
N ILE A 253 -8.34 -19.62 7.35
CA ILE A 253 -8.28 -18.26 7.89
C ILE A 253 -8.85 -18.22 9.32
N GLN A 254 -9.99 -18.86 9.54
CA GLN A 254 -10.59 -18.95 10.89
C GLN A 254 -9.69 -19.69 11.89
N LEU A 255 -9.04 -20.77 11.46
CA LEU A 255 -8.09 -21.51 12.30
C LEU A 255 -6.86 -20.67 12.63
N CYS A 256 -6.32 -19.90 11.67
CA CYS A 256 -5.23 -18.96 11.93
C CYS A 256 -5.65 -17.88 12.93
N CYS A 257 -6.84 -17.31 12.80
CA CYS A 257 -7.38 -16.35 13.77
C CYS A 257 -7.52 -16.95 15.17
N GLN A 258 -8.03 -18.17 15.28
CA GLN A 258 -8.16 -18.87 16.55
C GLN A 258 -6.81 -19.11 17.22
N ALA A 259 -5.79 -19.43 16.44
CA ALA A 259 -4.43 -19.68 16.92
C ALA A 259 -3.58 -18.41 17.10
N GLY A 260 -4.09 -17.23 16.71
CA GLY A 260 -3.32 -15.98 16.75
C GLY A 260 -2.16 -15.92 15.74
N ILE A 261 -2.23 -16.69 14.64
CA ILE A 261 -1.18 -16.82 13.63
C ILE A 261 -1.41 -15.82 12.50
N PRO A 262 -0.43 -14.92 12.17
CA PRO A 262 -0.52 -14.04 11.01
C PRO A 262 -0.70 -14.81 9.70
N ILE A 263 -1.39 -14.19 8.74
CA ILE A 263 -1.69 -14.81 7.44
C ILE A 263 -0.96 -14.07 6.32
N ILE A 264 -0.29 -14.85 5.45
CA ILE A 264 0.33 -14.36 4.23
C ILE A 264 -0.48 -14.86 3.04
N TYR A 265 -0.90 -13.92 2.18
CA TYR A 265 -1.57 -14.21 0.92
C TYR A 265 -0.57 -14.08 -0.22
N LEU A 266 -0.35 -15.18 -0.96
CA LEU A 266 0.45 -15.20 -2.19
C LEU A 266 -0.52 -15.24 -3.36
N GLN A 267 -0.78 -14.07 -3.93
CA GLN A 267 -1.86 -13.88 -4.89
C GLN A 267 -1.40 -14.08 -6.34
N ASN A 268 -2.03 -15.04 -7.03
CA ASN A 268 -1.97 -15.19 -8.48
C ASN A 268 -3.28 -15.83 -8.96
N THR A 269 -4.29 -15.01 -9.22
CA THR A 269 -5.63 -15.50 -9.59
C THR A 269 -6.26 -14.66 -10.70
N THR A 270 -6.99 -15.32 -11.58
CA THR A 270 -7.83 -14.69 -12.61
C THR A 270 -9.24 -14.35 -12.08
N GLY A 271 -9.51 -14.60 -10.79
CA GLY A 271 -10.81 -14.41 -10.16
C GLY A 271 -11.40 -15.71 -9.63
N TYR A 272 -12.65 -15.66 -9.21
CA TYR A 272 -13.41 -16.87 -8.91
C TYR A 272 -13.78 -17.62 -10.19
N MET A 273 -13.80 -18.96 -10.12
CA MET A 273 -14.22 -19.78 -11.25
C MET A 273 -15.66 -19.46 -11.65
N VAL A 274 -15.87 -19.35 -12.94
CA VAL A 274 -17.18 -19.07 -13.56
C VAL A 274 -17.64 -20.29 -14.40
N GLY A 275 -18.91 -20.34 -14.70
CA GLY A 275 -19.50 -21.37 -15.54
C GLY A 275 -20.52 -22.22 -14.81
N LYS A 276 -21.31 -22.97 -15.59
CA LYS A 276 -22.48 -23.74 -15.08
C LYS A 276 -22.14 -24.62 -13.90
N GLU A 277 -21.04 -25.36 -13.97
CA GLU A 277 -20.63 -26.28 -12.91
C GLU A 277 -20.26 -25.55 -11.63
N ALA A 278 -19.45 -24.47 -11.73
CA ALA A 278 -19.05 -23.67 -10.58
C ALA A 278 -20.26 -23.00 -9.91
N GLU A 279 -21.18 -22.45 -10.71
CA GLU A 279 -22.41 -21.85 -10.20
C GLU A 279 -23.29 -22.88 -9.45
N GLN A 280 -23.45 -24.07 -10.02
CA GLN A 280 -24.22 -25.16 -9.42
C GLN A 280 -23.57 -25.70 -8.13
N LYS A 281 -22.24 -25.63 -8.02
CA LYS A 281 -21.49 -25.95 -6.80
C LYS A 281 -21.50 -24.80 -5.77
N GLY A 282 -22.19 -23.71 -6.06
CA GLY A 282 -22.36 -22.59 -5.13
C GLY A 282 -21.18 -21.62 -5.07
N ALA A 283 -20.50 -21.38 -6.19
CA ALA A 283 -19.33 -20.49 -6.28
C ALA A 283 -19.56 -19.13 -5.59
N ILE A 284 -20.72 -18.50 -5.80
CA ILE A 284 -21.06 -17.21 -5.17
C ILE A 284 -21.08 -17.34 -3.64
N LYS A 285 -21.76 -18.36 -3.11
CA LYS A 285 -21.91 -18.52 -1.66
C LYS A 285 -20.59 -18.90 -0.99
N HIS A 286 -19.82 -19.80 -1.59
CA HIS A 286 -18.51 -20.20 -1.06
C HIS A 286 -17.48 -19.06 -1.17
N GLY A 287 -17.45 -18.35 -2.30
CA GLY A 287 -16.62 -17.16 -2.47
C GLY A 287 -16.97 -16.08 -1.46
N ALA A 288 -18.26 -15.80 -1.24
CA ALA A 288 -18.70 -14.83 -0.23
C ALA A 288 -18.24 -15.21 1.19
N LYS A 289 -18.23 -16.50 1.55
CA LYS A 289 -17.70 -16.95 2.85
C LYS A 289 -16.20 -16.73 2.98
N MET A 290 -15.44 -16.96 1.92
CA MET A 290 -14.00 -16.65 1.91
C MET A 290 -13.77 -15.16 2.11
N ILE A 291 -14.49 -14.31 1.37
CA ILE A 291 -14.43 -12.85 1.52
C ILE A 291 -14.80 -12.43 2.95
N GLN A 292 -15.84 -13.01 3.54
CA GLN A 292 -16.21 -12.75 4.94
C GLN A 292 -15.10 -13.15 5.92
N ALA A 293 -14.45 -14.29 5.70
CA ALA A 293 -13.36 -14.74 6.56
C ALA A 293 -12.16 -13.78 6.50
N VAL A 294 -11.78 -13.31 5.30
CA VAL A 294 -10.73 -12.30 5.09
C VAL A 294 -11.09 -10.99 5.79
N ALA A 295 -12.30 -10.48 5.56
CA ALA A 295 -12.73 -9.20 6.12
C ALA A 295 -12.80 -9.18 7.65
N ASN A 296 -13.07 -10.32 8.27
CA ASN A 296 -13.20 -10.44 9.72
C ASN A 296 -11.98 -11.09 10.40
N ALA A 297 -10.87 -11.28 9.67
CA ALA A 297 -9.66 -11.84 10.26
C ALA A 297 -9.11 -10.90 11.35
N SER A 298 -8.88 -11.46 12.55
CA SER A 298 -8.41 -10.73 13.73
C SER A 298 -6.88 -10.70 13.88
N VAL A 299 -6.17 -11.40 12.99
CA VAL A 299 -4.71 -11.48 12.95
C VAL A 299 -4.12 -10.59 11.84
N PRO A 300 -2.84 -10.21 11.92
CA PRO A 300 -2.18 -9.51 10.83
C PRO A 300 -2.30 -10.27 9.50
N GLN A 301 -2.66 -9.55 8.45
CA GLN A 301 -2.74 -10.06 7.09
C GLN A 301 -1.73 -9.32 6.20
N LEU A 302 -0.90 -10.06 5.47
CA LEU A 302 0.07 -9.52 4.52
C LEU A 302 -0.20 -10.14 3.16
N THR A 303 -0.10 -9.35 2.10
CA THR A 303 -0.36 -9.82 0.74
C THR A 303 0.83 -9.54 -0.16
N VAL A 304 1.23 -10.52 -0.96
CA VAL A 304 2.17 -10.36 -2.07
C VAL A 304 1.48 -10.78 -3.36
N ILE A 305 1.36 -9.86 -4.30
CA ILE A 305 0.78 -10.12 -5.61
C ILE A 305 1.91 -10.62 -6.52
N LEU A 306 1.93 -11.94 -6.78
CA LEU A 306 2.96 -12.62 -7.56
C LEU A 306 2.73 -12.50 -9.07
N GLY A 307 1.47 -12.32 -9.46
CA GLY A 307 1.02 -12.30 -10.86
C GLY A 307 -0.36 -11.66 -10.98
N GLY A 308 -1.37 -12.42 -11.41
CA GLY A 308 -2.73 -11.91 -11.57
C GLY A 308 -3.45 -11.64 -10.25
N GLY A 309 -4.17 -10.53 -10.19
CA GLY A 309 -5.07 -10.16 -9.09
C GLY A 309 -6.37 -9.60 -9.63
N TYR A 310 -7.25 -10.45 -10.19
CA TYR A 310 -8.41 -9.98 -10.93
C TYR A 310 -9.72 -10.12 -10.18
N GLY A 311 -10.58 -9.11 -10.37
CA GLY A 311 -11.97 -9.09 -9.89
C GLY A 311 -12.12 -9.37 -8.39
N ALA A 312 -13.20 -10.06 -8.02
CA ALA A 312 -13.46 -10.41 -6.63
C ALA A 312 -12.47 -11.46 -6.06
N GLY A 313 -11.68 -12.15 -6.90
CA GLY A 313 -10.57 -12.98 -6.46
C GLY A 313 -9.51 -12.18 -5.71
N ASN A 314 -9.23 -10.95 -6.15
CA ASN A 314 -8.38 -10.02 -5.41
C ASN A 314 -8.91 -9.74 -4.00
N TYR A 315 -10.22 -9.63 -3.83
CA TYR A 315 -10.86 -9.42 -2.53
C TYR A 315 -10.74 -10.65 -1.63
N GLY A 316 -10.98 -11.84 -2.17
CA GLY A 316 -10.80 -13.10 -1.44
C GLY A 316 -9.35 -13.39 -1.03
N MET A 317 -8.38 -12.78 -1.71
CA MET A 317 -6.95 -12.87 -1.40
C MET A 317 -6.41 -11.64 -0.67
N CYS A 318 -7.24 -10.98 0.13
CA CYS A 318 -6.89 -9.82 0.94
C CYS A 318 -6.23 -8.71 0.12
N GLY A 319 -6.88 -8.29 -0.97
CA GLY A 319 -6.45 -7.14 -1.76
C GLY A 319 -6.55 -5.84 -0.98
N ARG A 320 -6.13 -4.72 -1.59
CA ARG A 320 -6.04 -3.41 -0.95
C ARG A 320 -7.28 -2.98 -0.17
N SER A 321 -8.48 -3.28 -0.69
CA SER A 321 -9.76 -2.90 -0.09
C SER A 321 -10.09 -3.65 1.21
N PHE A 322 -9.33 -4.69 1.55
CA PHE A 322 -9.49 -5.51 2.76
C PHE A 322 -8.48 -5.18 3.86
N ASP A 323 -7.87 -4.00 3.75
CA ASP A 323 -6.99 -3.40 4.75
C ASP A 323 -5.87 -4.33 5.26
N PRO A 324 -5.12 -5.01 4.35
CA PRO A 324 -3.97 -5.78 4.79
C PRO A 324 -3.00 -4.88 5.55
N ARG A 325 -2.24 -5.46 6.49
CA ARG A 325 -1.20 -4.72 7.20
C ARG A 325 -0.17 -4.15 6.22
N PHE A 326 0.26 -5.00 5.27
CA PHE A 326 1.01 -4.61 4.08
C PHE A 326 0.53 -5.41 2.87
N ILE A 327 0.63 -4.77 1.71
CA ILE A 327 0.41 -5.39 0.40
C ILE A 327 1.51 -4.94 -0.55
N PHE A 328 2.23 -5.90 -1.10
CA PHE A 328 3.30 -5.67 -2.06
C PHE A 328 2.98 -6.34 -3.38
N ALA A 329 3.59 -5.87 -4.45
CA ALA A 329 3.45 -6.49 -5.75
C ALA A 329 4.83 -6.75 -6.38
N TRP A 330 4.94 -7.85 -7.12
CA TRP A 330 6.09 -8.09 -7.97
C TRP A 330 5.97 -7.28 -9.27
N PRO A 331 7.07 -6.97 -9.98
CA PRO A 331 7.04 -6.13 -11.17
C PRO A 331 6.15 -6.63 -12.31
N ASN A 332 5.92 -7.96 -12.38
CA ASN A 332 5.04 -8.61 -13.36
C ASN A 332 3.57 -8.69 -12.92
N ALA A 333 3.24 -8.18 -11.74
CA ALA A 333 1.87 -8.24 -11.22
C ALA A 333 0.89 -7.43 -12.08
N GLN A 334 -0.33 -7.93 -12.16
CA GLN A 334 -1.43 -7.29 -12.88
C GLN A 334 -2.68 -7.27 -12.00
N VAL A 335 -3.23 -6.09 -11.76
CA VAL A 335 -4.42 -5.91 -10.94
C VAL A 335 -5.50 -5.16 -11.71
N ALA A 336 -6.65 -5.79 -11.92
CA ALA A 336 -7.77 -5.18 -12.61
C ALA A 336 -9.09 -5.87 -12.26
N VAL A 337 -10.20 -5.25 -12.67
CA VAL A 337 -11.53 -5.89 -12.57
C VAL A 337 -11.59 -7.13 -13.46
N MET A 338 -11.01 -7.04 -14.68
CA MET A 338 -11.04 -8.09 -15.69
C MET A 338 -9.83 -7.92 -16.62
N GLY A 339 -9.29 -9.00 -17.15
CA GLY A 339 -8.22 -8.94 -18.16
C GLY A 339 -8.67 -8.25 -19.45
N GLY A 340 -7.79 -7.45 -20.08
CA GLY A 340 -8.14 -6.63 -21.24
C GLY A 340 -8.69 -7.44 -22.41
N ALA A 341 -8.13 -8.62 -22.68
CA ALA A 341 -8.63 -9.51 -23.75
C ALA A 341 -10.06 -10.02 -23.49
N GLN A 342 -10.38 -10.35 -22.23
CA GLN A 342 -11.74 -10.79 -21.86
C GLN A 342 -12.74 -9.64 -21.93
N ALA A 343 -12.36 -8.46 -21.46
CA ALA A 343 -13.19 -7.27 -21.53
C ALA A 343 -13.48 -6.85 -22.98
N ALA A 344 -12.49 -6.87 -23.85
CA ALA A 344 -12.64 -6.63 -25.28
C ALA A 344 -13.63 -7.60 -25.92
N LYS A 345 -13.52 -8.90 -25.60
CA LYS A 345 -14.44 -9.92 -26.10
C LYS A 345 -15.88 -9.72 -25.65
N VAL A 346 -16.08 -9.36 -24.36
CA VAL A 346 -17.42 -9.04 -23.83
C VAL A 346 -17.99 -7.81 -24.53
N MET A 347 -17.18 -6.78 -24.77
CA MET A 347 -17.59 -5.57 -25.50
C MET A 347 -18.04 -5.92 -26.94
N GLU A 348 -17.28 -6.76 -27.65
CA GLU A 348 -17.66 -7.24 -28.99
C GLU A 348 -19.04 -7.91 -28.98
N ILE A 349 -19.27 -8.86 -28.06
CA ILE A 349 -20.54 -9.58 -27.93
C ILE A 349 -21.69 -8.62 -27.66
N ILE A 350 -21.52 -7.70 -26.73
CA ILE A 350 -22.58 -6.72 -26.39
C ILE A 350 -22.85 -5.79 -27.57
N THR A 351 -21.81 -5.31 -28.24
CA THR A 351 -21.96 -4.40 -29.39
C THR A 351 -22.67 -5.09 -30.55
N ARG A 352 -22.28 -6.31 -30.90
CA ARG A 352 -22.97 -7.11 -31.93
C ARG A 352 -24.45 -7.31 -31.61
N ALA A 353 -24.75 -7.70 -30.37
CA ALA A 353 -26.14 -7.88 -29.93
C ALA A 353 -26.96 -6.58 -29.96
N LYS A 354 -26.34 -5.43 -29.69
CA LYS A 354 -26.97 -4.11 -29.77
C LYS A 354 -27.31 -3.74 -31.22
N PHE A 355 -26.34 -3.86 -32.14
CA PHE A 355 -26.53 -3.53 -33.54
C PHE A 355 -27.56 -4.46 -34.20
N ALA A 356 -27.54 -5.75 -33.91
CA ALA A 356 -28.53 -6.70 -34.37
C ALA A 356 -29.95 -6.33 -33.93
N ARG A 357 -30.14 -5.88 -32.69
CA ARG A 357 -31.48 -5.40 -32.18
C ARG A 357 -31.92 -4.13 -32.84
N MET A 358 -31.01 -3.26 -33.27
CA MET A 358 -31.32 -2.01 -33.96
C MET A 358 -31.53 -2.19 -35.47
N GLY A 359 -31.29 -3.40 -36.02
CA GLY A 359 -31.35 -3.67 -37.46
C GLY A 359 -30.27 -2.89 -38.23
N MET A 360 -29.18 -2.57 -37.62
CA MET A 360 -28.06 -1.82 -38.20
C MET A 360 -26.90 -2.74 -38.53
N ASP A 361 -26.23 -2.47 -39.63
CA ASP A 361 -24.98 -3.14 -39.97
C ASP A 361 -23.85 -2.65 -39.07
N LEU A 362 -23.00 -3.59 -38.68
CA LEU A 362 -21.83 -3.33 -37.85
C LEU A 362 -20.59 -3.35 -38.71
N GLU A 363 -19.82 -2.30 -38.74
CA GLU A 363 -18.54 -2.23 -39.40
C GLU A 363 -17.48 -3.00 -38.58
N GLU A 364 -17.02 -4.13 -39.10
CA GLU A 364 -16.11 -5.05 -38.42
C GLU A 364 -14.75 -4.41 -38.08
N GLU A 365 -14.23 -3.56 -39.00
CA GLU A 365 -12.96 -2.85 -38.76
C GLU A 365 -13.06 -1.85 -37.58
N ALA A 366 -14.16 -1.12 -37.52
CA ALA A 366 -14.42 -0.20 -36.42
C ALA A 366 -14.57 -0.94 -35.09
N LEU A 367 -15.27 -2.09 -35.08
CA LEU A 367 -15.38 -2.93 -33.88
C LEU A 367 -14.04 -3.47 -33.42
N ALA A 368 -13.22 -4.00 -34.36
CA ALA A 368 -11.89 -4.52 -34.06
C ALA A 368 -10.96 -3.43 -33.51
N TYR A 369 -11.01 -2.23 -34.07
CA TYR A 369 -10.26 -1.08 -33.59
C TYR A 369 -10.67 -0.70 -32.15
N MET A 370 -11.97 -0.55 -31.88
CA MET A 370 -12.48 -0.22 -30.55
C MET A 370 -12.12 -1.29 -29.51
N SER A 371 -12.23 -2.56 -29.86
CA SER A 371 -11.86 -3.69 -29.01
C SER A 371 -10.37 -3.68 -28.70
N GLY A 372 -9.54 -3.38 -29.70
CA GLY A 372 -8.09 -3.26 -29.56
C GLY A 372 -7.69 -2.11 -28.62
N GLU A 373 -8.26 -0.93 -28.79
CA GLU A 373 -8.03 0.22 -27.94
C GLU A 373 -8.46 -0.05 -26.48
N LEU A 374 -9.64 -0.66 -26.29
CA LEU A 374 -10.09 -1.03 -24.95
C LEU A 374 -9.15 -2.02 -24.29
N ARG A 375 -8.71 -3.05 -25.02
CA ARG A 375 -7.76 -4.03 -24.52
C ARG A 375 -6.45 -3.35 -24.10
N ASN A 376 -5.85 -2.55 -24.98
CA ASN A 376 -4.58 -1.87 -24.71
C ASN A 376 -4.67 -0.96 -23.49
N LYS A 377 -5.77 -0.23 -23.37
CA LYS A 377 -6.03 0.63 -22.20
C LYS A 377 -6.09 -0.19 -20.90
N LEU A 378 -6.89 -1.26 -20.88
CA LEU A 378 -7.07 -2.07 -19.67
C LEU A 378 -5.79 -2.83 -19.29
N ASP A 379 -5.04 -3.32 -20.27
CA ASP A 379 -3.75 -3.99 -20.01
C ASP A 379 -2.72 -3.00 -19.44
N ALA A 380 -2.70 -1.75 -19.94
CA ALA A 380 -1.84 -0.69 -19.38
C ALA A 380 -2.26 -0.30 -17.95
N GLU A 381 -3.58 -0.22 -17.69
CA GLU A 381 -4.12 0.11 -16.36
C GLU A 381 -3.98 -1.05 -15.35
N ALA A 382 -3.81 -2.28 -15.80
CA ALA A 382 -3.57 -3.44 -14.95
C ALA A 382 -2.12 -3.56 -14.46
N ALA A 383 -1.17 -2.92 -15.13
CA ALA A 383 0.26 -3.06 -14.85
C ALA A 383 0.63 -2.65 -13.43
N ALA A 384 1.60 -3.33 -12.83
CA ALA A 384 2.06 -3.09 -11.47
C ALA A 384 2.46 -1.62 -11.22
N LEU A 385 3.17 -0.98 -12.16
CA LEU A 385 3.54 0.44 -12.06
C LEU A 385 2.32 1.38 -12.04
N PHE A 386 1.25 1.02 -12.74
CA PHE A 386 0.02 1.80 -12.72
C PHE A 386 -0.68 1.68 -11.37
N GLY A 387 -0.72 0.47 -10.80
CA GLY A 387 -1.32 0.18 -9.51
C GLY A 387 -0.57 0.86 -8.36
N THR A 388 0.76 0.71 -8.30
CA THR A 388 1.58 1.31 -7.24
C THR A 388 1.53 2.84 -7.29
N ALA A 389 1.47 3.45 -8.48
CA ALA A 389 1.27 4.89 -8.63
C ALA A 389 -0.10 5.38 -8.09
N ARG A 390 -1.03 4.48 -7.83
CA ARG A 390 -2.37 4.73 -7.26
C ARG A 390 -2.54 4.22 -5.84
N ILE A 391 -1.45 3.72 -5.24
CA ILE A 391 -1.44 3.18 -3.88
C ILE A 391 -2.38 1.95 -3.78
N TRP A 392 -2.44 1.13 -4.84
CA TRP A 392 -3.11 -0.17 -4.80
C TRP A 392 -2.28 -1.22 -4.06
N ASP A 393 -0.99 -0.94 -3.91
CA ASP A 393 -0.04 -1.64 -3.05
C ASP A 393 0.79 -0.64 -2.22
N ASP A 394 1.62 -1.13 -1.35
CA ASP A 394 2.54 -0.34 -0.53
C ASP A 394 3.94 -0.24 -1.18
N GLY A 395 4.14 -0.93 -2.30
CA GLY A 395 5.34 -0.85 -3.12
C GLY A 395 5.58 -2.09 -3.96
N LEU A 396 6.36 -1.89 -5.03
CA LEU A 396 6.89 -2.99 -5.82
C LEU A 396 8.14 -3.51 -5.12
N ILE A 397 8.24 -4.83 -5.02
CA ILE A 397 9.41 -5.50 -4.44
C ILE A 397 10.06 -6.44 -5.46
N ASP A 398 11.37 -6.55 -5.40
CA ASP A 398 12.07 -7.63 -6.11
C ASP A 398 11.59 -8.98 -5.54
N PRO A 399 11.27 -9.98 -6.38
CA PRO A 399 10.90 -11.31 -5.91
C PRO A 399 11.83 -11.87 -4.85
N ARG A 400 13.14 -11.61 -4.98
CA ARG A 400 14.18 -12.07 -4.06
C ARG A 400 14.14 -11.41 -2.68
N ASP A 401 13.53 -10.23 -2.57
CA ASP A 401 13.32 -9.55 -1.29
C ASP A 401 12.08 -10.03 -0.52
N THR A 402 11.25 -10.88 -1.12
CA THR A 402 9.94 -11.28 -0.57
C THR A 402 10.05 -11.82 0.85
N ARG A 403 10.98 -12.75 1.11
CA ARG A 403 11.18 -13.31 2.45
C ARG A 403 11.55 -12.23 3.47
N ARG A 404 12.51 -11.36 3.15
CA ARG A 404 12.98 -10.28 4.02
C ARG A 404 11.86 -9.28 4.34
N VAL A 405 11.07 -8.92 3.34
CA VAL A 405 9.95 -7.98 3.49
C VAL A 405 8.83 -8.57 4.35
N LEU A 406 8.54 -9.85 4.19
CA LEU A 406 7.52 -10.55 4.99
C LEU A 406 7.96 -10.78 6.44
N ALA A 407 9.26 -10.91 6.70
CA ALA A 407 9.82 -11.08 8.04
C ALA A 407 9.83 -9.78 8.87
N PHE A 408 9.82 -8.62 8.20
CA PHE A 408 9.79 -7.30 8.85
C PHE A 408 8.46 -7.04 9.56
#